data_8baa69b95696e149d3f57939650bdc75
#
_entry.id   8baa69b95696e149d3f57939650bdc75
#
_cell.length_a   1.000
_cell.length_b   1.000
_cell.length_c   1.000
_cell.angle_alpha   90.00
_cell.angle_beta   90.00
_cell.angle_gamma   90.00
#
_symmetry.space_group_name_H-M   'P 1'
#
loop_
_entity.id
_entity.type
_entity.pdbx_description
1 polymer ?
#
loop_
_entity_poly.entity_id
_entity_poly.type
_entity_poly.pdbx_seq_one_letter_code
_entity_poly.pdbx_strand_id
1 'polypeptide(L)'
;MWMPPPHMIDATFSGEVSAQEAQRYTSLLSAESPQAVLEATRWLCEVDTRHVDAPALIFAVRADPLVPLKGTHALAEAIGATIVILENTGHGIPLNPVWANVTAQIDPWLRATTTQ
;
A
#
# COMPACT_ATOMS: atom_id res chain seq x y z
N MET A 1 -9.02 0.57 -21.69
CA MET A 1 -7.80 0.88 -20.94
C MET A 1 -8.12 2.03 -19.99
N TRP A 2 -7.85 1.91 -18.70
CA TRP A 2 -8.18 2.92 -17.71
C TRP A 2 -6.90 3.57 -17.18
N MET A 3 -6.90 4.89 -17.05
CA MET A 3 -5.82 5.68 -16.44
C MET A 3 -6.32 6.32 -15.17
N PRO A 4 -5.53 6.37 -14.10
CA PRO A 4 -5.94 6.99 -12.85
C PRO A 4 -6.18 8.50 -13.07
N PRO A 5 -7.27 9.05 -12.53
CA PRO A 5 -7.51 10.49 -12.59
C PRO A 5 -6.49 11.26 -11.74
N PRO A 6 -6.28 12.56 -12.00
CA PRO A 6 -5.24 13.36 -11.34
C PRO A 6 -5.26 13.29 -9.80
N HIS A 7 -6.44 13.31 -9.18
CA HIS A 7 -6.55 13.24 -7.72
C HIS A 7 -6.07 11.90 -7.13
N MET A 8 -6.14 10.79 -7.87
CA MET A 8 -5.57 9.51 -7.43
C MET A 8 -4.04 9.51 -7.59
N ILE A 9 -3.54 10.18 -8.62
CA ILE A 9 -2.10 10.38 -8.81
C ILE A 9 -1.54 11.21 -7.66
N ASP A 10 -2.20 12.33 -7.33
CA ASP A 10 -1.82 13.17 -6.19
C ASP A 10 -1.85 12.40 -4.86
N ALA A 11 -2.86 11.56 -4.66
CA ALA A 11 -2.98 10.70 -3.49
C ALA A 11 -1.83 9.67 -3.39
N THR A 12 -1.38 9.16 -4.53
CA THR A 12 -0.26 8.21 -4.60
C THR A 12 1.05 8.86 -4.19
N PHE A 13 1.27 10.12 -4.57
CA PHE A 13 2.52 10.84 -4.39
C PHE A 13 2.45 11.96 -3.35
N SER A 14 1.44 11.97 -2.49
CA SER A 14 1.36 12.94 -1.38
C SER A 14 2.54 12.76 -0.40
N GLY A 15 2.80 13.80 0.38
CA GLY A 15 3.87 13.80 1.36
C GLY A 15 5.17 14.43 0.85
N GLU A 16 6.29 13.75 0.97
CA GLU A 16 7.63 14.33 0.71
C GLU A 16 8.11 14.18 -0.74
N VAL A 17 7.29 13.66 -1.65
CA VAL A 17 7.66 13.53 -3.07
C VAL A 17 7.57 14.89 -3.74
N SER A 18 8.64 15.31 -4.41
CA SER A 18 8.64 16.56 -5.17
C SER A 18 7.71 16.49 -6.38
N ALA A 19 7.19 17.66 -6.81
CA ALA A 19 6.33 17.72 -8.01
C ALA A 19 7.03 17.17 -9.27
N GLN A 20 8.34 17.36 -9.39
CA GLN A 20 9.12 16.84 -10.50
C GLN A 20 9.21 15.30 -10.48
N GLU A 21 9.42 14.71 -9.31
CA GLU A 21 9.44 13.26 -9.14
C GLU A 21 8.06 12.65 -9.37
N ALA A 22 7.01 13.26 -8.81
CA ALA A 22 5.63 12.83 -9.04
C ALA A 22 5.30 12.84 -10.54
N GLN A 23 5.69 13.87 -11.28
CA GLN A 23 5.52 13.95 -12.73
C GLN A 23 6.30 12.87 -13.46
N ARG A 24 7.54 12.60 -13.06
CA ARG A 24 8.35 11.51 -13.62
C ARG A 24 7.69 10.16 -13.41
N TYR A 25 7.25 9.83 -12.18
CA TYR A 25 6.59 8.57 -11.89
C TYR A 25 5.25 8.45 -12.63
N THR A 26 4.48 9.53 -12.72
CA THR A 26 3.22 9.55 -13.48
C THR A 26 3.46 9.22 -14.95
N SER A 27 4.56 9.67 -15.55
CA SER A 27 4.89 9.38 -16.94
C SER A 27 5.25 7.91 -17.20
N LEU A 28 5.55 7.15 -16.15
CA LEU A 28 5.84 5.71 -16.21
C LEU A 28 4.61 4.83 -15.94
N LEU A 29 3.47 5.42 -15.57
CA LEU A 29 2.25 4.66 -15.33
C LEU A 29 1.75 4.07 -16.64
N SER A 30 1.36 2.80 -16.57
CA SER A 30 0.63 2.13 -17.64
C SER A 30 -0.86 2.11 -17.34
N ALA A 31 -1.65 1.93 -18.40
CA ALA A 31 -3.09 1.84 -18.24
C ALA A 31 -3.50 0.46 -17.69
N GLU A 32 -4.45 0.47 -16.78
CA GLU A 32 -4.96 -0.72 -16.09
C GLU A 32 -6.18 -1.35 -16.79
N SER A 33 -6.50 -2.58 -16.41
CA SER A 33 -7.75 -3.22 -16.79
C SER A 33 -8.93 -2.51 -16.13
N PRO A 34 -9.91 -2.01 -16.91
CA PRO A 34 -11.10 -1.39 -16.34
C PRO A 34 -11.87 -2.32 -15.42
N GLN A 35 -11.89 -3.63 -15.71
CA GLN A 35 -12.53 -4.63 -14.87
C GLN A 35 -11.81 -4.78 -13.53
N ALA A 36 -10.49 -4.91 -13.53
CA ALA A 36 -9.70 -5.02 -12.29
C ALA A 36 -9.89 -3.79 -11.39
N VAL A 37 -9.88 -2.59 -11.98
CA VAL A 37 -10.15 -1.34 -11.24
C VAL A 37 -11.56 -1.33 -10.66
N LEU A 38 -12.57 -1.75 -11.42
CA LEU A 38 -13.95 -1.83 -10.95
C LEU A 38 -14.10 -2.81 -9.79
N GLU A 39 -13.53 -3.99 -9.91
CA GLU A 39 -13.56 -5.02 -8.86
C GLU A 39 -12.88 -4.54 -7.58
N ALA A 40 -11.70 -3.95 -7.69
CA ALA A 40 -10.96 -3.41 -6.54
C ALA A 40 -11.68 -2.25 -5.86
N THR A 41 -12.22 -1.29 -6.64
CA THR A 41 -12.86 -0.08 -6.09
C THR A 41 -14.29 -0.29 -5.59
N ARG A 42 -14.96 -1.33 -6.05
CA ARG A 42 -16.32 -1.70 -5.66
C ARG A 42 -16.38 -2.84 -4.66
N TRP A 43 -15.24 -3.34 -4.20
CA TRP A 43 -15.13 -4.48 -3.27
C TRP A 43 -15.92 -5.70 -3.77
N LEU A 44 -15.85 -5.98 -5.08
CA LEU A 44 -16.58 -7.08 -5.71
C LEU A 44 -15.84 -8.42 -5.58
N CYS A 45 -14.59 -8.41 -5.14
CA CYS A 45 -13.81 -9.62 -4.89
C CYS A 45 -13.82 -9.94 -3.40
N GLU A 46 -14.31 -11.12 -3.06
CA GLU A 46 -14.11 -11.69 -1.74
C GLU A 46 -12.70 -12.31 -1.66
N VAL A 47 -11.99 -11.99 -0.58
CA VAL A 47 -10.67 -12.57 -0.30
C VAL A 47 -10.83 -13.57 0.84
N ASP A 48 -10.50 -14.83 0.58
CA ASP A 48 -10.47 -15.85 1.63
C ASP A 48 -9.18 -15.77 2.43
N THR A 49 -9.28 -15.23 3.63
CA THR A 49 -8.14 -15.05 4.55
C THR A 49 -7.85 -16.28 5.41
N ARG A 50 -8.69 -17.33 5.37
CA ARG A 50 -8.59 -18.51 6.26
C ARG A 50 -7.36 -19.39 6.01
N HIS A 51 -6.71 -19.22 4.86
CA HIS A 51 -5.55 -20.00 4.45
C HIS A 51 -4.26 -19.18 4.40
N VAL A 52 -4.21 -18.05 5.10
CA VAL A 52 -2.99 -17.26 5.25
C VAL A 52 -2.24 -17.76 6.49
N ASP A 53 -1.40 -18.79 6.31
CA ASP A 53 -0.64 -19.42 7.39
C ASP A 53 0.76 -18.81 7.57
N ALA A 54 1.23 -18.07 6.57
CA ALA A 54 2.53 -17.41 6.65
C ALA A 54 2.48 -16.16 7.55
N PRO A 55 3.54 -15.87 8.33
CA PRO A 55 3.66 -14.59 9.00
C PRO A 55 3.53 -13.43 8.03
N ALA A 56 2.78 -12.41 8.39
CA ALA A 56 2.51 -11.26 7.53
C ALA A 56 2.88 -9.94 8.22
N LEU A 57 3.48 -9.04 7.45
CA LEU A 57 3.79 -7.67 7.87
C LEU A 57 3.08 -6.70 6.91
N ILE A 58 2.28 -5.81 7.47
CA ILE A 58 1.53 -4.81 6.71
C ILE A 58 2.05 -3.42 7.04
N PHE A 59 2.45 -2.67 6.02
CA PHE A 59 2.70 -1.24 6.13
C PHE A 59 1.44 -0.49 5.68
N ALA A 60 0.89 0.32 6.56
CA ALA A 60 -0.32 1.10 6.30
C ALA A 60 -0.03 2.60 6.40
N VAL A 61 -0.53 3.36 5.47
CA VAL A 61 -0.43 4.82 5.51
C VAL A 61 -1.60 5.38 6.33
N ARG A 62 -1.32 6.23 7.33
CA ARG A 62 -2.36 6.75 8.23
C ARG A 62 -3.46 7.50 7.52
N ALA A 63 -3.10 8.37 6.60
CA ALA A 63 -4.03 9.22 5.86
C ALA A 63 -4.14 8.79 4.39
N ASP A 64 -4.11 7.48 4.13
CA ASP A 64 -4.24 6.94 2.78
C ASP A 64 -5.66 7.23 2.24
N PRO A 65 -5.78 8.04 1.18
CA PRO A 65 -7.08 8.35 0.62
C PRO A 65 -7.63 7.23 -0.29
N LEU A 66 -6.79 6.26 -0.67
CA LEU A 66 -7.16 5.15 -1.55
C LEU A 66 -7.51 3.89 -0.75
N VAL A 67 -6.76 3.61 0.33
CA VAL A 67 -6.95 2.43 1.17
C VAL A 67 -7.21 2.87 2.61
N PRO A 68 -8.47 2.87 3.06
CA PRO A 68 -8.82 3.30 4.41
C PRO A 68 -8.13 2.47 5.49
N LEU A 69 -7.48 3.13 6.44
CA LEU A 69 -6.73 2.49 7.54
C LEU A 69 -7.58 1.49 8.33
N LYS A 70 -8.88 1.76 8.50
CA LYS A 70 -9.82 0.84 9.16
C LYS A 70 -9.88 -0.52 8.46
N GLY A 71 -9.90 -0.54 7.12
CA GLY A 71 -9.91 -1.79 6.34
C GLY A 71 -8.59 -2.55 6.50
N THR A 72 -7.47 -1.83 6.52
CA THR A 72 -6.15 -2.41 6.74
C THR A 72 -6.01 -3.04 8.13
N HIS A 73 -6.56 -2.39 9.18
CA HIS A 73 -6.61 -2.98 10.52
C HIS A 73 -7.45 -4.25 10.56
N ALA A 74 -8.63 -4.25 9.93
CA ALA A 74 -9.49 -5.43 9.88
C ALA A 74 -8.81 -6.60 9.15
N LEU A 75 -8.08 -6.33 8.06
CA LEU A 75 -7.27 -7.34 7.37
C LEU A 75 -6.15 -7.86 8.27
N ALA A 76 -5.40 -6.98 8.92
CA ALA A 76 -4.31 -7.38 9.82
C ALA A 76 -4.82 -8.30 10.95
N GLU A 77 -5.96 -7.96 11.54
CA GLU A 77 -6.63 -8.80 12.55
C GLU A 77 -7.05 -10.16 11.98
N ALA A 78 -7.67 -10.17 10.80
CA ALA A 78 -8.17 -11.39 10.18
C ALA A 78 -7.08 -12.42 9.83
N ILE A 79 -5.87 -11.96 9.50
CA ILE A 79 -4.74 -12.84 9.13
C ILE A 79 -3.64 -12.90 10.20
N GLY A 80 -3.83 -12.28 11.36
CA GLY A 80 -2.81 -12.25 12.42
C GLY A 80 -1.53 -11.48 12.04
N ALA A 81 -1.64 -10.46 11.18
CA ALA A 81 -0.49 -9.72 10.68
C ALA A 81 0.03 -8.69 11.70
N THR A 82 1.35 -8.47 11.69
CA THR A 82 1.95 -7.29 12.30
C THR A 82 1.64 -6.07 11.42
N ILE A 83 1.18 -4.98 12.02
CA ILE A 83 0.89 -3.73 11.30
C ILE A 83 1.82 -2.61 11.73
N VAL A 84 2.37 -1.88 10.78
CA VAL A 84 3.19 -0.68 10.97
C VAL A 84 2.49 0.49 10.29
N ILE A 85 2.21 1.55 11.06
CA ILE A 85 1.57 2.75 10.55
C ILE A 85 2.64 3.74 10.10
N LEU A 86 2.54 4.17 8.83
CA LEU A 86 3.41 5.18 8.24
C LEU A 86 2.72 6.54 8.26
N GLU A 87 3.47 7.55 8.68
CA GLU A 87 3.01 8.93 8.75
C GLU A 87 3.60 9.76 7.58
N ASN A 88 2.93 10.84 7.23
CA ASN A 88 3.41 11.85 6.27
C ASN A 88 3.86 11.29 4.92
N THR A 89 3.19 10.26 4.43
CA THR A 89 3.48 9.64 3.14
C THR A 89 2.20 9.41 2.34
N GLY A 90 2.33 9.26 1.02
CA GLY A 90 1.25 8.87 0.14
C GLY A 90 1.12 7.35 -0.02
N HIS A 91 0.13 6.93 -0.76
CA HIS A 91 -0.15 5.52 -1.06
C HIS A 91 1.04 4.81 -1.74
N GLY A 92 1.81 5.51 -2.56
CA GLY A 92 2.95 4.99 -3.31
C GLY A 92 4.21 4.81 -2.45
N ILE A 93 4.13 4.03 -1.37
CA ILE A 93 5.21 3.81 -0.40
C ILE A 93 6.59 3.54 -1.04
N PRO A 94 6.75 2.65 -2.05
CA PRO A 94 8.06 2.36 -2.63
C PRO A 94 8.68 3.53 -3.39
N LEU A 95 7.88 4.50 -3.78
CA LEU A 95 8.29 5.69 -4.54
C LEU A 95 8.47 6.93 -3.66
N ASN A 96 8.32 6.77 -2.36
CA ASN A 96 8.38 7.84 -1.37
C ASN A 96 9.67 7.72 -0.53
N PRO A 97 10.28 8.82 -0.05
CA PRO A 97 11.44 8.80 0.84
C PRO A 97 11.27 7.94 2.10
N VAL A 98 10.05 7.71 2.55
CA VAL A 98 9.74 6.81 3.67
C VAL A 98 10.21 5.36 3.44
N TRP A 99 10.51 4.97 2.20
CA TRP A 99 10.94 3.62 1.84
C TRP A 99 12.17 3.16 2.63
N ALA A 100 13.10 4.06 2.94
CA ALA A 100 14.25 3.74 3.78
C ALA A 100 13.85 3.26 5.19
N ASN A 101 12.81 3.88 5.77
CA ASN A 101 12.28 3.50 7.08
C ASN A 101 11.51 2.16 7.00
N VAL A 102 10.84 1.91 5.89
CA VAL A 102 10.14 0.64 5.63
C VAL A 102 11.14 -0.51 5.55
N THR A 103 12.18 -0.38 4.73
CA THR A 103 13.21 -1.41 4.58
C THR A 103 13.95 -1.70 5.87
N ALA A 104 14.21 -0.68 6.70
CA ALA A 104 14.85 -0.85 8.00
C ALA A 104 14.01 -1.67 9.00
N GLN A 105 12.71 -1.82 8.78
CA GLN A 105 11.82 -2.62 9.62
C GLN A 105 11.60 -4.03 9.09
N ILE A 106 11.77 -4.25 7.79
CA ILE A 106 11.55 -5.56 7.16
C ILE A 106 12.58 -6.58 7.63
N ASP A 107 13.87 -6.25 7.61
CA ASP A 107 14.94 -7.20 7.95
C ASP A 107 14.86 -7.72 9.41
N PRO A 108 14.70 -6.87 10.43
CA PRO A 108 14.50 -7.34 11.81
C PRO A 108 13.27 -8.23 11.97
N TRP A 109 12.16 -7.86 11.29
CA TRP A 109 10.93 -8.65 11.34
C TRP A 109 11.12 -10.02 10.69
N LEU A 110 11.75 -10.09 9.51
CA LEU A 110 12.05 -11.36 8.84
C LEU A 110 12.90 -12.26 9.74
N ARG A 111 13.97 -11.73 10.36
CA ARG A 111 14.83 -12.50 11.28
C ARG A 111 14.03 -13.04 12.48
N ALA A 112 13.14 -12.25 13.04
CA ALA A 112 12.34 -12.65 14.19
C ALA A 112 11.33 -13.76 13.85
N THR A 113 10.80 -13.77 12.62
CA THR A 113 9.80 -14.75 12.17
C THR A 113 10.40 -16.04 11.60
N THR A 114 11.63 -16.01 11.08
CA THR A 114 12.28 -17.18 10.50
C THR A 114 13.09 -18.02 11.51
N THR A 115 13.23 -17.54 12.76
CA THR A 115 14.01 -18.24 13.81
C THR A 115 13.11 -19.15 14.69
N GLN A 116 11.83 -19.28 14.34
CA GLN A 116 10.90 -20.22 14.97
C GLN A 116 10.69 -21.43 14.07
#